data_d610fd1c4d3949cc3026a3501778564a
#
_entry.id   d610fd1c4d3949cc3026a3501778564a
#
_cell.length_a   1.000
_cell.length_b   1.000
_cell.length_c   1.000
_cell.angle_alpha   90.00
_cell.angle_beta   90.00
_cell.angle_gamma   90.00
#
_symmetry.space_group_name_H-M   'P 1'
#
loop_
_entity.id
_entity.type
_entity.pdbx_description
1 polymer ?
#
loop_
_entity_poly.entity_id
_entity_poly.type
_entity_poly.pdbx_seq_one_letter_code
_entity_poly.pdbx_strand_id
1 'polypeptide(L)'
;MGKLFVIEGTDSSGKQTQLEKLKNRFEKENIKYKSVSFPNYESNSSELVKIYLKGELGDDPKKISPYIASTFYAADRYITFRREYQEYYNNGGIILADRYTTSNMVHQAGKIRDA
;
A
#
# COMPACT_ATOMS: atom_id res chain seq x y z
N MET A 1 -16.19 3.44 15.42
CA MET A 1 -15.15 2.83 14.58
C MET A 1 -15.28 3.31 13.16
N GLY A 2 -14.19 3.57 12.50
CA GLY A 2 -14.20 4.10 11.15
C GLY A 2 -14.41 3.07 10.07
N LYS A 3 -14.21 3.51 8.84
CA LYS A 3 -14.30 2.65 7.67
C LYS A 3 -13.01 2.74 6.87
N LEU A 4 -12.59 1.61 6.35
CA LEU A 4 -11.40 1.52 5.52
C LEU A 4 -11.81 1.05 4.13
N PHE A 5 -11.51 1.86 3.12
CA PHE A 5 -11.70 1.50 1.72
C PHE A 5 -10.33 1.30 1.10
N VAL A 6 -10.11 0.15 0.50
CA VAL A 6 -8.83 -0.18 -0.12
C VAL A 6 -9.03 -0.34 -1.61
N ILE A 7 -8.29 0.45 -2.38
CA ILE A 7 -8.26 0.30 -3.84
C ILE A 7 -6.93 -0.32 -4.19
N GLU A 8 -6.98 -1.50 -4.75
CA GLU A 8 -5.79 -2.26 -5.14
C GLU A 8 -5.68 -2.34 -6.65
N GLY A 9 -4.46 -2.36 -7.11
CA GLY A 9 -4.19 -2.50 -8.53
C GLY A 9 -2.85 -1.94 -8.92
N THR A 10 -2.49 -2.19 -10.17
CA THR A 10 -1.32 -1.56 -10.77
C THR A 10 -1.76 -0.29 -11.47
N ASP A 11 -0.81 0.53 -11.85
CA ASP A 11 -1.11 1.79 -12.55
C ASP A 11 -1.85 1.58 -13.86
N SER A 12 -1.70 0.40 -14.47
CA SER A 12 -2.33 0.09 -15.75
C SER A 12 -3.74 -0.49 -15.61
N SER A 13 -4.26 -0.65 -14.40
CA SER A 13 -5.54 -1.32 -14.16
C SER A 13 -6.74 -0.37 -14.05
N GLY A 14 -6.54 0.93 -14.27
CA GLY A 14 -7.61 1.91 -14.09
C GLY A 14 -7.82 2.32 -12.65
N LYS A 15 -6.91 1.94 -11.77
CA LYS A 15 -6.99 2.24 -10.34
C LYS A 15 -7.10 3.74 -10.07
N GLN A 16 -6.29 4.54 -10.75
CA GLN A 16 -6.30 6.00 -10.54
C GLN A 16 -7.65 6.61 -10.89
N THR A 17 -8.25 6.14 -11.98
CA THR A 17 -9.58 6.61 -12.36
C THR A 17 -10.62 6.27 -11.29
N GLN A 18 -10.56 5.07 -10.75
CA GLN A 18 -11.48 4.65 -9.69
C GLN A 18 -11.28 5.46 -8.42
N LEU A 19 -10.02 5.71 -8.06
CA LEU A 19 -9.69 6.54 -6.90
C LEU A 19 -10.26 7.94 -7.02
N GLU A 20 -10.07 8.56 -8.18
CA GLU A 20 -10.56 9.92 -8.40
C GLU A 20 -12.08 9.98 -8.35
N LYS A 21 -12.76 9.00 -8.92
CA LYS A 21 -14.21 8.93 -8.86
C LYS A 21 -14.71 8.82 -7.43
N LEU A 22 -14.04 8.00 -6.62
CA LEU A 22 -14.44 7.81 -5.24
C LEU A 22 -14.17 9.06 -4.40
N LYS A 23 -13.02 9.70 -4.61
CA LYS A 23 -12.70 10.96 -3.92
C LYS A 23 -13.70 12.05 -4.29
N ASN A 24 -14.02 12.17 -5.57
CA ASN A 24 -15.00 13.15 -6.02
C ASN A 24 -16.38 12.91 -5.40
N ARG A 25 -16.76 11.65 -5.28
CA ARG A 25 -18.03 11.30 -4.65
C ARG A 25 -18.06 11.69 -3.18
N PHE A 26 -16.98 11.40 -2.45
CA PHE A 26 -16.87 11.79 -1.04
C PHE A 26 -16.96 13.30 -0.90
N GLU A 27 -16.27 14.05 -1.74
CA GLU A 27 -16.29 15.50 -1.70
C GLU A 27 -17.68 16.05 -2.05
N LYS A 28 -18.33 15.48 -3.05
CA LYS A 28 -19.66 15.91 -3.46
C LYS A 28 -20.70 15.69 -2.37
N GLU A 29 -20.55 14.61 -1.60
CA GLU A 29 -21.47 14.28 -0.52
C GLU A 29 -21.02 14.85 0.83
N ASN A 30 -19.97 15.69 0.83
CA ASN A 30 -19.42 16.31 2.03
C ASN A 30 -18.95 15.29 3.06
N ILE A 31 -18.42 14.18 2.60
CA ILE A 31 -17.86 13.13 3.45
C ILE A 31 -16.38 13.41 3.63
N LYS A 32 -15.95 13.57 4.87
CA LYS A 32 -14.53 13.76 5.19
C LYS A 32 -13.80 12.42 5.15
N TYR A 33 -12.60 12.43 4.60
CA TYR A 33 -11.78 11.23 4.52
C TYR A 33 -10.30 11.61 4.53
N LYS A 34 -9.46 10.63 4.86
CA LYS A 34 -8.02 10.74 4.66
C LYS A 34 -7.59 9.69 3.66
N SER A 35 -6.61 10.01 2.83
CA SER A 35 -6.09 9.05 1.86
C SER A 35 -4.63 8.76 2.17
N VAL A 36 -4.22 7.53 1.87
CA VAL A 36 -2.85 7.07 2.04
C VAL A 36 -2.49 6.14 0.90
N SER A 37 -1.25 6.24 0.42
CA SER A 37 -0.73 5.35 -0.62
C SER A 37 0.30 4.43 -0.02
N PHE A 38 0.31 3.17 -0.46
CA PHE A 38 1.28 2.18 -0.03
C PHE A 38 2.02 1.62 -1.24
N PRO A 39 3.34 1.48 -1.19
CA PRO A 39 4.18 1.83 -0.04
C PRO A 39 4.19 3.33 0.22
N ASN A 40 4.33 3.68 1.50
CA ASN A 40 4.38 5.09 1.90
C ASN A 40 5.82 5.60 1.77
N TYR A 41 6.21 5.93 0.56
CA TYR A 41 7.61 6.23 0.24
C TYR A 41 8.14 7.48 0.94
N GLU A 42 7.28 8.36 1.37
CA GLU A 42 7.68 9.59 2.07
C GLU A 42 8.01 9.37 3.54
N SER A 43 7.69 8.20 4.06
CA SER A 43 7.90 7.84 5.46
C SER A 43 9.02 6.83 5.60
N ASN A 44 9.71 6.88 6.74
CA ASN A 44 10.71 5.86 7.03
C ASN A 44 10.07 4.49 7.35
N SER A 45 8.75 4.43 7.45
CA SER A 45 8.05 3.15 7.58
C SER A 45 8.30 2.22 6.39
N SER A 46 8.63 2.78 5.22
CA SER A 46 8.88 2.03 4.00
C SER A 46 10.35 1.79 3.72
N GLU A 47 11.24 2.01 4.69
CA GLU A 47 12.69 1.82 4.48
C GLU A 47 13.03 0.41 4.03
N LEU A 48 12.41 -0.61 4.63
CA LEU A 48 12.67 -1.99 4.24
C LEU A 48 12.23 -2.27 2.81
N VAL A 49 11.11 -1.70 2.40
CA VAL A 49 10.64 -1.80 1.02
C VAL A 49 11.63 -1.14 0.07
N LYS A 50 12.12 0.04 0.44
CA LYS A 50 13.07 0.77 -0.39
C LYS A 50 14.38 0.00 -0.54
N ILE A 51 14.88 -0.57 0.53
CA ILE A 51 16.10 -1.39 0.52
C ILE A 51 15.92 -2.56 -0.44
N TYR A 52 14.78 -3.23 -0.35
CA TYR A 52 14.47 -4.35 -1.22
C TYR A 52 14.38 -3.92 -2.69
N LEU A 53 13.68 -2.84 -2.97
CA LEU A 53 13.48 -2.38 -4.36
C LEU A 53 14.75 -1.83 -4.99
N LYS A 54 15.67 -1.31 -4.19
CA LYS A 54 16.95 -0.82 -4.70
C LYS A 54 17.96 -1.93 -5.01
N GLY A 55 17.64 -3.16 -4.64
CA GLY A 55 18.52 -4.28 -4.88
C GLY A 55 19.66 -4.41 -3.87
N GLU A 56 19.58 -3.72 -2.75
CA GLU A 56 20.65 -3.78 -1.73
C GLU A 56 20.79 -5.16 -1.11
N LEU A 57 19.73 -5.97 -1.17
CA LEU A 57 19.76 -7.34 -0.64
C LEU A 57 20.14 -8.35 -1.71
N GLY A 58 20.45 -7.88 -2.90
CA GLY A 58 20.83 -8.70 -4.04
C GLY A 58 20.03 -8.33 -5.27
N ASP A 59 20.71 -8.37 -6.42
CA ASP A 59 20.06 -8.06 -7.70
C ASP A 59 19.23 -9.23 -8.22
N ASP A 60 19.44 -10.41 -7.66
CA ASP A 60 18.70 -11.60 -8.09
C ASP A 60 17.50 -11.80 -7.17
N PRO A 61 16.29 -11.47 -7.65
CA PRO A 61 15.08 -11.64 -6.82
C PRO A 61 14.83 -13.08 -6.41
N LYS A 62 15.46 -14.05 -7.08
CA LYS A 62 15.32 -15.45 -6.71
C LYS A 62 15.92 -15.76 -5.34
N LYS A 63 16.85 -14.94 -4.90
CA LYS A 63 17.54 -15.14 -3.62
C LYS A 63 16.81 -14.53 -2.45
N ILE A 64 15.77 -13.77 -2.70
CA ILE A 64 14.99 -13.10 -1.67
C ILE A 64 13.64 -13.81 -1.58
N SER A 65 13.36 -14.37 -0.41
CA SER A 65 12.09 -15.05 -0.19
C SER A 65 10.91 -14.10 -0.42
N PRO A 66 9.92 -14.50 -1.22
CA PRO A 66 8.70 -13.69 -1.36
C PRO A 66 7.99 -13.49 -0.03
N TYR A 67 8.11 -14.45 0.88
CA TYR A 67 7.55 -14.32 2.21
C TYR A 67 8.22 -13.19 2.98
N ILE A 68 9.55 -13.12 2.92
CA ILE A 68 10.29 -12.04 3.58
C ILE A 68 9.96 -10.69 2.96
N ALA A 69 9.93 -10.62 1.63
CA ALA A 69 9.58 -9.38 0.95
C ALA A 69 8.19 -8.88 1.36
N SER A 70 7.23 -9.77 1.50
CA SER A 70 5.87 -9.38 1.89
C SER A 70 5.83 -8.80 3.31
N THR A 71 6.75 -9.23 4.20
CA THR A 71 6.79 -8.65 5.54
C THR A 71 7.23 -7.21 5.52
N PHE A 72 8.07 -6.82 4.57
CA PHE A 72 8.51 -5.42 4.43
C PHE A 72 7.32 -4.52 4.09
N TYR A 73 6.46 -4.96 3.18
CA TYR A 73 5.25 -4.22 2.82
C TYR A 73 4.26 -4.17 3.98
N ALA A 74 4.11 -5.28 4.70
CA ALA A 74 3.22 -5.34 5.86
C ALA A 74 3.69 -4.40 6.97
N ALA A 75 5.00 -4.33 7.20
CA ALA A 75 5.57 -3.44 8.20
C ALA A 75 5.27 -1.97 7.86
N ASP A 76 5.42 -1.59 6.60
CA ASP A 76 5.11 -0.24 6.15
C ASP A 76 3.65 0.11 6.45
N ARG A 77 2.72 -0.77 6.09
CA ARG A 77 1.29 -0.53 6.33
C ARG A 77 0.98 -0.42 7.82
N TYR A 78 1.54 -1.32 8.61
CA TYR A 78 1.30 -1.34 10.05
C TYR A 78 1.82 -0.07 10.72
N ILE A 79 3.06 0.29 10.43
CA ILE A 79 3.68 1.46 11.04
C ILE A 79 2.95 2.74 10.63
N THR A 80 2.64 2.89 9.36
CA THR A 80 1.92 4.05 8.86
C THR A 80 0.56 4.18 9.54
N PHE A 81 -0.18 3.07 9.63
CA PHE A 81 -1.49 3.09 10.26
C PHE A 81 -1.39 3.49 11.72
N ARG A 82 -0.48 2.89 12.47
CA ARG A 82 -0.32 3.18 13.90
C ARG A 82 0.07 4.62 14.15
N ARG A 83 0.95 5.17 13.33
CA ARG A 83 1.45 6.53 13.52
C ARG A 83 0.45 7.60 13.12
N GLU A 84 -0.24 7.40 12.00
CA GLU A 84 -0.92 8.51 11.34
C GLU A 84 -2.43 8.37 11.27
N TYR A 85 -2.97 7.15 11.37
CA TYR A 85 -4.38 6.93 11.03
C TYR A 85 -5.19 6.24 12.11
N GLN A 86 -4.55 5.57 13.06
CA GLN A 86 -5.28 4.74 14.02
C GLN A 86 -6.28 5.55 14.85
N GLU A 87 -5.86 6.69 15.37
CA GLU A 87 -6.74 7.52 16.18
C GLU A 87 -7.92 8.04 15.38
N TYR A 88 -7.63 8.53 14.17
CA TYR A 88 -8.66 9.01 13.26
C TYR A 88 -9.66 7.90 12.94
N TYR A 89 -9.18 6.72 12.65
CA TYR A 89 -10.02 5.57 12.35
C TYR A 89 -10.87 5.16 13.54
N ASN A 90 -10.27 5.12 14.72
CA ASN A 90 -11.01 4.73 15.95
C ASN A 90 -12.09 5.73 16.30
N ASN A 91 -11.93 6.96 15.90
CA ASN A 91 -12.92 8.03 16.16
C ASN A 91 -13.97 8.13 15.04
N GLY A 92 -14.07 7.13 14.19
CA GLY A 92 -15.10 7.08 13.17
C GLY A 92 -14.67 7.62 11.81
N GLY A 93 -13.39 7.90 11.62
CA GLY A 93 -12.87 8.45 10.37
C GLY A 93 -12.87 7.44 9.23
N ILE A 94 -12.94 7.96 8.03
CA ILE A 94 -12.88 7.17 6.81
C ILE A 94 -11.49 7.29 6.21
N ILE A 95 -10.89 6.14 5.89
CA ILE A 95 -9.56 6.07 5.29
C ILE A 95 -9.68 5.42 3.91
N LEU A 96 -9.14 6.09 2.92
CA LEU A 96 -9.05 5.56 1.56
C LEU A 96 -7.60 5.17 1.31
N ALA A 97 -7.34 3.90 1.19
CA ALA A 97 -6.00 3.37 0.97
C ALA A 97 -5.81 2.98 -0.49
N ASP A 98 -4.80 3.58 -1.09
CA ASP A 98 -4.35 3.26 -2.45
C ASP A 98 -3.08 2.45 -2.32
N ARG A 99 -3.09 1.22 -2.80
CA ARG A 99 -1.90 0.39 -2.69
C ARG A 99 -1.75 -0.53 -3.89
N TYR A 100 -0.51 -0.90 -4.13
CA TYR A 100 -0.24 -1.99 -5.06
C TYR A 100 -0.88 -3.24 -4.51
N THR A 101 -1.47 -4.02 -5.41
CA THR A 101 -2.19 -5.21 -5.02
C THR A 101 -1.28 -6.27 -4.46
N THR A 102 -1.92 -7.18 -3.73
CA THR A 102 -1.32 -8.47 -3.45
C THR A 102 -0.82 -9.12 -4.74
N SER A 103 -1.53 -8.91 -5.86
CA SER A 103 -1.10 -9.45 -7.14
C SER A 103 0.21 -8.83 -7.62
N ASN A 104 0.48 -7.56 -7.31
CA ASN A 104 1.77 -6.97 -7.65
C ASN A 104 2.91 -7.63 -6.86
N MET A 105 2.67 -7.86 -5.57
CA MET A 105 3.62 -8.59 -4.73
C MET A 105 3.76 -10.04 -5.19
N VAL A 106 2.64 -10.66 -5.55
CA VAL A 106 2.62 -12.01 -6.09
C VAL A 106 3.35 -12.07 -7.43
N HIS A 107 3.23 -11.02 -8.24
CA HIS A 107 3.94 -10.95 -9.51
C HIS A 107 5.46 -10.96 -9.29
N GLN A 108 5.96 -10.18 -8.34
CA GLN A 108 7.37 -10.21 -7.99
C GLN A 108 7.76 -11.56 -7.41
N ALA A 109 6.92 -12.12 -6.56
CA ALA A 109 7.12 -13.46 -6.02
C ALA A 109 7.08 -14.51 -7.12
N GLY A 110 6.20 -14.34 -8.11
CA GLY A 110 6.11 -15.21 -9.27
C GLY A 110 7.38 -15.19 -10.08
N LYS A 111 7.97 -14.01 -10.28
CA LYS A 111 9.26 -13.89 -10.95
C LYS A 111 10.35 -14.66 -10.20
N ILE A 112 10.29 -14.64 -8.88
CA ILE A 112 11.23 -15.38 -8.05
C ILE A 112 11.03 -16.88 -8.21
N ARG A 113 9.79 -17.33 -8.29
CA ARG A 113 9.47 -18.75 -8.39
C ARG A 113 9.61 -19.31 -9.80
N ASP A 114 9.21 -18.53 -10.78
CA ASP A 114 9.14 -18.98 -12.16
C ASP A 114 10.45 -18.79 -12.91
N ALA A 115 11.36 -18.09 -12.31
CA ALA A 115 12.65 -17.80 -12.93
C ALA A 115 13.66 -18.95 -12.83
#